data_1dfd3adfcd278e5cb548395c69b7d00c
#
_entry.id   1dfd3adfcd278e5cb548395c69b7d00c
#
_cell.length_a   1.000
_cell.length_b   1.000
_cell.length_c   1.000
_cell.angle_alpha   90.00
_cell.angle_beta   90.00
_cell.angle_gamma   90.00
#
_symmetry.space_group_name_H-M   'P 1'
#
loop_
_entity.id
_entity.type
_entity.pdbx_description
1 polymer ?
#
loop_
_entity_poly.entity_id
_entity_poly.type
_entity_poly.pdbx_seq_one_letter_code
_entity_poly.pdbx_strand_id
1 'polypeptide(L)'
;VNSLKYVIIGNSAAAVGAVEAIRKNDTGGRIVIISNENHHTYSRPLISYLLMGKTDEEKMKYRDNDFYIENRCDLILGKTALKIDDSRKQVILDDGEKESYDKLLIATGSSPFIPLIEGLDSVRNKFTFTTLDNAKHLESVLKENAKVLILGAGLIGLKCAEGISRKNVKTICVDLSTRILSSILDDEGSRIIENHLKKSNIEFYLGRQIVEFKENTAVLDSNI
;
A
#
# COMPACT_ATOMS: atom_id res chain seq x y z
N VAL A 1 -9.59 -35.24 -18.88
CA VAL A 1 -10.09 -34.47 -17.74
C VAL A 1 -9.74 -33.03 -18.04
N ASN A 2 -10.78 -32.14 -18.19
CA ASN A 2 -10.49 -30.72 -18.37
C ASN A 2 -9.83 -30.20 -17.10
N SER A 3 -8.61 -29.65 -17.22
CA SER A 3 -7.88 -29.02 -16.13
C SER A 3 -8.61 -27.73 -15.73
N LEU A 4 -8.87 -27.54 -14.43
CA LEU A 4 -9.48 -26.31 -13.93
C LEU A 4 -8.56 -25.09 -14.14
N LYS A 5 -9.18 -23.96 -14.45
CA LYS A 5 -8.50 -22.67 -14.57
C LYS A 5 -8.87 -21.78 -13.39
N TYR A 6 -7.90 -21.49 -12.57
CA TYR A 6 -7.99 -20.60 -11.43
C TYR A 6 -7.46 -19.22 -11.81
N VAL A 7 -8.25 -18.17 -11.62
CA VAL A 7 -7.81 -16.79 -11.79
C VAL A 7 -7.77 -16.11 -10.43
N ILE A 8 -6.67 -15.45 -10.12
CA ILE A 8 -6.44 -14.71 -8.87
C ILE A 8 -6.20 -13.25 -9.22
N ILE A 9 -7.06 -12.34 -8.74
CA ILE A 9 -6.86 -10.90 -8.91
C ILE A 9 -6.15 -10.36 -7.67
N GLY A 10 -4.91 -9.97 -7.82
CA GLY A 10 -3.98 -9.54 -6.77
C GLY A 10 -2.76 -10.46 -6.68
N ASN A 11 -1.62 -9.89 -6.27
CA ASN A 11 -0.32 -10.59 -6.19
C ASN A 11 0.39 -10.30 -4.86
N SER A 12 -0.30 -10.50 -3.74
CA SER A 12 0.26 -10.31 -2.40
C SER A 12 0.01 -11.56 -1.53
N ALA A 13 0.12 -11.45 -0.22
CA ALA A 13 0.07 -12.58 0.72
C ALA A 13 -1.12 -13.51 0.51
N ALA A 14 -2.32 -12.95 0.24
CA ALA A 14 -3.52 -13.75 -0.01
C ALA A 14 -3.41 -14.58 -1.31
N ALA A 15 -2.84 -14.00 -2.37
CA ALA A 15 -2.59 -14.71 -3.62
C ALA A 15 -1.56 -15.84 -3.43
N VAL A 16 -0.48 -15.58 -2.71
CA VAL A 16 0.53 -16.61 -2.39
C VAL A 16 -0.08 -17.78 -1.63
N GLY A 17 -0.84 -17.49 -0.57
CA GLY A 17 -1.52 -18.55 0.19
C GLY A 17 -2.51 -19.35 -0.65
N ALA A 18 -3.21 -18.70 -1.60
CA ALA A 18 -4.11 -19.37 -2.53
C ALA A 18 -3.36 -20.28 -3.50
N VAL A 19 -2.25 -19.81 -4.10
CA VAL A 19 -1.40 -20.62 -4.99
C VAL A 19 -0.92 -21.88 -4.28
N GLU A 20 -0.37 -21.74 -3.08
CA GLU A 20 0.12 -22.86 -2.27
C GLU A 20 -1.00 -23.85 -1.91
N ALA A 21 -2.19 -23.32 -1.56
CA ALA A 21 -3.35 -24.16 -1.25
C ALA A 21 -3.89 -24.89 -2.48
N ILE A 22 -3.95 -24.23 -3.64
CA ILE A 22 -4.35 -24.85 -4.90
C ILE A 22 -3.39 -25.99 -5.24
N ARG A 23 -2.09 -25.77 -5.19
CA ARG A 23 -1.09 -26.80 -5.56
C ARG A 23 -1.10 -28.01 -4.65
N LYS A 24 -1.48 -27.84 -3.38
CA LYS A 24 -1.67 -28.99 -2.45
C LYS A 24 -2.86 -29.89 -2.85
N ASN A 25 -3.88 -29.32 -3.52
CA ASN A 25 -5.12 -30.03 -3.82
C ASN A 25 -5.30 -30.33 -5.32
N ASP A 26 -4.75 -29.48 -6.19
CA ASP A 26 -4.80 -29.63 -7.66
C ASP A 26 -3.43 -29.29 -8.25
N THR A 27 -2.69 -30.33 -8.57
CA THR A 27 -1.35 -30.21 -9.19
C THR A 27 -1.40 -29.90 -10.68
N GLY A 28 -2.55 -30.11 -11.35
CA GLY A 28 -2.71 -29.98 -12.80
C GLY A 28 -3.43 -28.70 -13.24
N GLY A 29 -4.17 -28.06 -12.35
CA GLY A 29 -4.94 -26.85 -12.67
C GLY A 29 -4.06 -25.68 -13.14
N ARG A 30 -4.55 -24.91 -14.11
CA ARG A 30 -3.89 -23.69 -14.57
C ARG A 30 -4.16 -22.55 -13.58
N ILE A 31 -3.12 -21.86 -13.12
CA ILE A 31 -3.25 -20.69 -12.24
C ILE A 31 -2.80 -19.44 -13.00
N VAL A 32 -3.66 -18.43 -13.06
CA VAL A 32 -3.36 -17.12 -13.64
C VAL A 32 -3.48 -16.08 -12.55
N ILE A 33 -2.44 -15.25 -12.38
CA ILE A 33 -2.40 -14.15 -11.41
C ILE A 33 -2.43 -12.84 -12.18
N ILE A 34 -3.40 -11.97 -11.87
CA ILE A 34 -3.54 -10.65 -12.47
C ILE A 34 -3.19 -9.61 -11.41
N SER A 35 -2.29 -8.68 -11.72
CA SER A 35 -1.89 -7.61 -10.80
C SER A 35 -1.63 -6.30 -11.54
N ASN A 36 -2.10 -5.20 -10.98
CA ASN A 36 -1.78 -3.86 -11.48
C ASN A 36 -0.36 -3.42 -11.17
N GLU A 37 0.31 -4.06 -10.22
CA GLU A 37 1.74 -3.85 -9.95
C GLU A 37 2.59 -4.76 -10.83
N ASN A 38 3.69 -4.25 -11.35
CA ASN A 38 4.63 -5.00 -12.19
C ASN A 38 5.82 -5.51 -11.37
N HIS A 39 5.51 -6.12 -10.21
CA HIS A 39 6.51 -6.62 -9.27
C HIS A 39 6.26 -8.06 -8.89
N HIS A 40 7.34 -8.78 -8.56
CA HIS A 40 7.25 -10.03 -7.81
C HIS A 40 6.51 -9.78 -6.48
N THR A 41 5.87 -10.82 -5.92
CA THR A 41 5.25 -10.68 -4.60
C THR A 41 6.28 -10.23 -3.56
N TYR A 42 5.94 -9.23 -2.76
CA TYR A 42 6.83 -8.64 -1.77
C TYR A 42 6.09 -8.36 -0.46
N SER A 43 6.84 -8.22 0.61
CA SER A 43 6.32 -7.86 1.92
C SER A 43 6.04 -6.35 1.98
N ARG A 44 4.76 -5.96 1.85
CA ARG A 44 4.33 -4.53 1.88
C ARG A 44 4.79 -3.77 3.13
N PRO A 45 4.80 -4.34 4.35
CA PRO A 45 5.32 -3.62 5.52
C PRO A 45 6.77 -3.17 5.38
N LEU A 46 7.58 -3.80 4.52
CA LEU A 46 8.99 -3.46 4.34
C LEU A 46 9.24 -2.23 3.48
N ILE A 47 8.22 -1.64 2.81
CA ILE A 47 8.41 -0.40 2.02
C ILE A 47 8.94 0.76 2.86
N SER A 48 8.58 0.84 4.15
CA SER A 48 9.16 1.84 5.06
C SER A 48 10.63 1.59 5.38
N TYR A 49 11.02 0.31 5.47
CA TYR A 49 12.43 -0.07 5.67
C TYR A 49 13.27 0.18 4.41
N LEU A 50 12.66 0.08 3.22
CA LEU A 50 13.30 0.49 1.96
C LEU A 50 13.65 1.98 2.01
N LEU A 51 12.70 2.86 2.38
CA LEU A 51 12.95 4.30 2.53
C LEU A 51 14.04 4.61 3.58
N MET A 52 14.15 3.78 4.61
CA MET A 52 15.22 3.88 5.61
C MET A 52 16.58 3.40 5.10
N GLY A 53 16.66 2.77 3.92
CA GLY A 53 17.88 2.10 3.46
C GLY A 53 18.25 0.87 4.29
N LYS A 54 17.30 0.27 5.02
CA LYS A 54 17.52 -0.93 5.86
C LYS A 54 17.29 -2.23 5.13
N THR A 55 16.70 -2.19 3.95
CA THR A 55 16.45 -3.33 3.08
C THR A 55 16.55 -2.90 1.62
N ASP A 56 16.51 -3.86 0.72
CA ASP A 56 16.47 -3.69 -0.73
C ASP A 56 15.30 -4.51 -1.32
N GLU A 57 15.01 -4.33 -2.61
CA GLU A 57 13.89 -4.98 -3.28
C GLU A 57 14.02 -6.50 -3.27
N GLU A 58 15.24 -7.06 -3.34
CA GLU A 58 15.46 -8.50 -3.28
C GLU A 58 15.08 -9.10 -1.92
N LYS A 59 15.49 -8.46 -0.84
CA LYS A 59 15.15 -8.88 0.53
C LYS A 59 13.69 -8.64 0.90
N MET A 60 12.98 -7.82 0.13
CA MET A 60 11.54 -7.60 0.32
C MET A 60 10.70 -8.71 -0.29
N LYS A 61 11.20 -9.54 -1.18
CA LYS A 61 10.45 -10.62 -1.81
C LYS A 61 9.81 -11.53 -0.77
N TYR A 62 8.52 -11.80 -0.94
CA TYR A 62 7.75 -12.62 -0.02
C TYR A 62 7.94 -14.12 -0.27
N ARG A 63 8.42 -14.48 -1.48
CA ARG A 63 8.81 -15.83 -1.91
C ARG A 63 10.02 -15.71 -2.83
N ASP A 64 10.74 -16.81 -2.99
CA ASP A 64 11.89 -16.92 -3.87
C ASP A 64 11.53 -16.65 -5.33
N ASN A 65 12.52 -16.33 -6.14
CA ASN A 65 12.35 -15.94 -7.55
C ASN A 65 11.63 -17.01 -8.38
N ASP A 66 11.84 -18.28 -8.04
CA ASP A 66 11.30 -19.43 -8.78
C ASP A 66 9.88 -19.80 -8.33
N PHE A 67 9.30 -19.10 -7.35
CA PHE A 67 7.98 -19.41 -6.79
C PHE A 67 6.90 -19.60 -7.85
N TYR A 68 6.80 -18.70 -8.82
CA TYR A 68 5.76 -18.80 -9.86
C TYR A 68 6.05 -19.92 -10.85
N ILE A 69 7.31 -20.17 -11.18
CA ILE A 69 7.75 -21.24 -12.08
C ILE A 69 7.46 -22.61 -11.43
N GLU A 70 7.88 -22.79 -10.18
CA GLU A 70 7.66 -24.02 -9.41
C GLU A 70 6.16 -24.33 -9.25
N ASN A 71 5.36 -23.28 -9.06
CA ASN A 71 3.91 -23.40 -8.94
C ASN A 71 3.17 -23.33 -10.30
N ARG A 72 3.88 -23.24 -11.40
CA ARG A 72 3.32 -23.17 -12.77
C ARG A 72 2.21 -22.12 -12.87
N CYS A 73 2.51 -20.89 -12.42
CA CYS A 73 1.62 -19.74 -12.47
C CYS A 73 1.91 -18.90 -13.71
N ASP A 74 0.87 -18.57 -14.46
CA ASP A 74 0.92 -17.54 -15.49
C ASP A 74 0.71 -16.17 -14.85
N LEU A 75 1.55 -15.20 -15.16
CA LEU A 75 1.49 -13.85 -14.59
C LEU A 75 1.02 -12.84 -15.65
N ILE A 76 -0.01 -12.06 -15.30
CA ILE A 76 -0.47 -10.88 -16.04
C ILE A 76 -0.23 -9.69 -15.12
N LEU A 77 0.99 -9.13 -15.19
CA LEU A 77 1.44 -8.01 -14.36
C LEU A 77 1.28 -6.66 -15.07
N GLY A 78 1.13 -5.58 -14.32
CA GLY A 78 0.92 -4.24 -14.85
C GLY A 78 -0.45 -4.07 -15.50
N LYS A 79 -1.44 -4.93 -15.20
CA LYS A 79 -2.79 -4.90 -15.76
C LYS A 79 -3.83 -4.82 -14.66
N THR A 80 -4.79 -3.94 -14.85
CA THR A 80 -5.88 -3.73 -13.90
C THR A 80 -7.12 -4.53 -14.31
N ALA A 81 -7.63 -5.37 -13.41
CA ALA A 81 -8.93 -6.00 -13.58
C ALA A 81 -10.03 -4.96 -13.35
N LEU A 82 -10.72 -4.53 -14.42
CA LEU A 82 -11.76 -3.50 -14.37
C LEU A 82 -13.14 -4.05 -14.03
N LYS A 83 -13.46 -5.24 -14.54
CA LYS A 83 -14.81 -5.81 -14.44
C LYS A 83 -14.77 -7.32 -14.42
N ILE A 84 -15.69 -7.91 -13.68
CA ILE A 84 -15.98 -9.36 -13.68
C ILE A 84 -17.31 -9.54 -14.41
N ASP A 85 -17.31 -10.35 -15.47
CA ASP A 85 -18.52 -10.85 -16.12
C ASP A 85 -18.77 -12.28 -15.61
N ASP A 86 -19.59 -12.39 -14.57
CA ASP A 86 -19.88 -13.68 -13.95
C ASP A 86 -20.70 -14.60 -14.84
N SER A 87 -21.56 -14.03 -15.70
CA SER A 87 -22.38 -14.81 -16.65
C SER A 87 -21.53 -15.56 -17.68
N ARG A 88 -20.40 -14.96 -18.10
CA ARG A 88 -19.44 -15.53 -19.02
C ARG A 88 -18.20 -16.09 -18.35
N LYS A 89 -18.11 -15.95 -17.02
CA LYS A 89 -16.92 -16.30 -16.22
C LYS A 89 -15.63 -15.69 -16.80
N GLN A 90 -15.62 -14.38 -16.97
CA GLN A 90 -14.49 -13.64 -17.53
C GLN A 90 -14.13 -12.43 -16.64
N VAL A 91 -12.83 -12.17 -16.52
CA VAL A 91 -12.27 -10.92 -15.99
C VAL A 91 -11.88 -10.05 -17.17
N ILE A 92 -12.33 -8.80 -17.19
CA ILE A 92 -12.03 -7.81 -18.24
C ILE A 92 -10.94 -6.89 -17.71
N LEU A 93 -9.83 -6.78 -18.46
CA LEU A 93 -8.67 -5.97 -18.14
C LEU A 93 -8.78 -4.56 -18.72
N ASP A 94 -7.89 -3.66 -18.27
CA ASP A 94 -7.83 -2.25 -18.67
C ASP A 94 -7.43 -2.03 -20.14
N ASP A 95 -6.80 -3.00 -20.80
CA ASP A 95 -6.52 -2.99 -22.24
C ASP A 95 -7.63 -3.63 -23.09
N GLY A 96 -8.72 -4.09 -22.46
CA GLY A 96 -9.84 -4.76 -23.11
C GLY A 96 -9.66 -6.28 -23.29
N GLU A 97 -8.49 -6.85 -22.92
CA GLU A 97 -8.30 -8.29 -22.88
C GLU A 97 -9.23 -8.95 -21.86
N LYS A 98 -9.54 -10.23 -22.11
CA LYS A 98 -10.47 -11.00 -21.27
C LYS A 98 -9.82 -12.30 -20.84
N GLU A 99 -9.79 -12.53 -19.54
CA GLU A 99 -9.26 -13.75 -18.94
C GLU A 99 -10.42 -14.62 -18.43
N SER A 100 -10.63 -15.81 -19.00
CA SER A 100 -11.67 -16.74 -18.57
C SER A 100 -11.25 -17.52 -17.35
N TYR A 101 -12.21 -17.95 -16.50
CA TYR A 101 -11.96 -18.72 -15.30
C TYR A 101 -13.02 -19.79 -15.03
N ASP A 102 -12.60 -20.89 -14.39
CA ASP A 102 -13.53 -21.82 -13.72
C ASP A 102 -13.74 -21.43 -12.26
N LYS A 103 -12.68 -20.97 -11.61
CA LYS A 103 -12.67 -20.47 -10.23
C LYS A 103 -11.97 -19.12 -10.19
N LEU A 104 -12.55 -18.16 -9.47
CA LEU A 104 -12.03 -16.82 -9.31
C LEU A 104 -11.79 -16.50 -7.83
N LEU A 105 -10.62 -15.96 -7.52
CA LEU A 105 -10.31 -15.35 -6.23
C LEU A 105 -10.08 -13.86 -6.41
N ILE A 106 -10.80 -13.04 -5.64
CA ILE A 106 -10.58 -11.60 -5.53
C ILE A 106 -9.70 -11.36 -4.30
N ALA A 107 -8.43 -11.04 -4.53
CA ALA A 107 -7.39 -10.81 -3.52
C ALA A 107 -6.74 -9.42 -3.69
N THR A 108 -7.55 -8.43 -4.06
CA THR A 108 -7.12 -7.07 -4.44
C THR A 108 -6.59 -6.23 -3.26
N GLY A 109 -6.81 -6.67 -2.04
CA GLY A 109 -6.44 -5.91 -0.84
C GLY A 109 -7.32 -4.68 -0.63
N SER A 110 -6.70 -3.58 -0.22
CA SER A 110 -7.39 -2.32 0.07
C SER A 110 -6.69 -1.14 -0.60
N SER A 111 -7.46 -0.08 -0.85
CA SER A 111 -6.94 1.19 -1.35
C SER A 111 -6.95 2.24 -0.25
N PRO A 112 -6.02 3.20 -0.26
CA PRO A 112 -6.03 4.31 0.69
C PRO A 112 -7.31 5.14 0.54
N PHE A 113 -7.90 5.51 1.66
CA PHE A 113 -8.96 6.52 1.66
C PHE A 113 -8.34 7.91 1.52
N ILE A 114 -8.77 8.66 0.51
CA ILE A 114 -8.36 10.05 0.29
C ILE A 114 -9.56 10.93 0.66
N PRO A 115 -9.46 11.74 1.73
CA PRO A 115 -10.57 12.60 2.14
C PRO A 115 -10.80 13.72 1.13
N LEU A 116 -12.06 14.15 1.02
CA LEU A 116 -12.42 15.34 0.25
C LEU A 116 -12.07 16.58 1.08
N ILE A 117 -10.97 17.24 0.73
CA ILE A 117 -10.50 18.46 1.38
C ILE A 117 -10.39 19.54 0.29
N GLU A 118 -10.90 20.73 0.58
CA GLU A 118 -10.82 21.86 -0.34
C GLU A 118 -9.35 22.16 -0.69
N GLY A 119 -9.07 22.34 -1.98
CA GLY A 119 -7.73 22.63 -2.49
C GLY A 119 -6.79 21.43 -2.58
N LEU A 120 -7.15 20.22 -2.10
CA LEU A 120 -6.28 19.04 -2.17
C LEU A 120 -5.89 18.69 -3.61
N ASP A 121 -6.80 18.90 -4.58
CA ASP A 121 -6.52 18.58 -5.99
C ASP A 121 -5.42 19.47 -6.59
N SER A 122 -5.24 20.68 -6.08
CA SER A 122 -4.19 21.62 -6.51
C SER A 122 -2.82 21.28 -5.95
N VAL A 123 -2.72 20.42 -4.94
CA VAL A 123 -1.43 19.99 -4.34
C VAL A 123 -0.69 19.12 -5.35
N ARG A 124 0.48 19.59 -5.81
CA ARG A 124 1.28 18.89 -6.84
C ARG A 124 1.91 17.60 -6.32
N ASN A 125 2.51 17.65 -5.13
CA ASN A 125 3.24 16.54 -4.52
C ASN A 125 2.37 15.87 -3.48
N LYS A 126 1.41 15.05 -3.91
CA LYS A 126 0.55 14.25 -3.06
C LYS A 126 0.76 12.77 -3.33
N PHE A 127 0.87 11.99 -2.28
CA PHE A 127 1.24 10.59 -2.35
C PHE A 127 0.35 9.76 -1.44
N THR A 128 0.17 8.51 -1.81
CA THR A 128 -0.24 7.44 -0.91
C THR A 128 0.98 6.59 -0.56
N PHE A 129 0.90 5.80 0.50
CA PHE A 129 2.03 4.99 0.95
C PHE A 129 1.60 3.55 1.24
N THR A 130 1.28 2.80 0.17
CA THR A 130 0.76 1.43 0.27
C THR A 130 1.43 0.43 -0.66
N THR A 131 2.13 0.92 -1.70
CA THR A 131 2.80 0.07 -2.70
C THR A 131 4.29 0.38 -2.77
N LEU A 132 5.06 -0.54 -3.37
CA LEU A 132 6.47 -0.33 -3.64
C LEU A 132 6.69 0.89 -4.55
N ASP A 133 5.85 1.06 -5.59
CA ASP A 133 5.94 2.21 -6.48
C ASP A 133 5.66 3.52 -5.75
N ASN A 134 4.71 3.54 -4.79
CA ASN A 134 4.49 4.73 -3.96
C ASN A 134 5.75 5.10 -3.17
N ALA A 135 6.42 4.12 -2.56
CA ALA A 135 7.65 4.36 -1.79
C ALA A 135 8.78 4.87 -2.68
N LYS A 136 9.00 4.24 -3.85
CA LYS A 136 10.02 4.65 -4.83
C LYS A 136 9.74 6.05 -5.38
N HIS A 137 8.49 6.36 -5.70
CA HIS A 137 8.11 7.69 -6.19
C HIS A 137 8.31 8.75 -5.10
N LEU A 138 7.85 8.50 -3.87
CA LEU A 138 8.10 9.41 -2.74
C LEU A 138 9.60 9.65 -2.55
N GLU A 139 10.41 8.60 -2.58
CA GLU A 139 11.86 8.69 -2.45
C GLU A 139 12.50 9.57 -3.54
N SER A 140 12.05 9.42 -4.79
CA SER A 140 12.61 10.15 -5.93
C SER A 140 12.37 11.65 -5.89
N VAL A 141 11.29 12.10 -5.24
CA VAL A 141 10.92 13.53 -5.14
C VAL A 141 11.32 14.17 -3.82
N LEU A 142 11.66 13.35 -2.82
CA LEU A 142 11.97 13.82 -1.48
C LEU A 142 13.35 14.49 -1.47
N LYS A 143 13.36 15.79 -1.19
CA LYS A 143 14.60 16.58 -1.09
C LYS A 143 15.00 16.75 0.37
N GLU A 144 16.28 16.96 0.61
CA GLU A 144 16.79 17.36 1.92
C GLU A 144 16.11 18.66 2.39
N ASN A 145 15.83 18.76 3.67
CA ASN A 145 15.10 19.88 4.30
C ASN A 145 13.66 20.09 3.78
N ALA A 146 13.07 19.12 3.08
CA ALA A 146 11.67 19.19 2.69
C ALA A 146 10.77 19.21 3.93
N LYS A 147 9.57 19.80 3.78
CA LYS A 147 8.49 19.68 4.76
C LYS A 147 7.46 18.69 4.22
N VAL A 148 7.16 17.68 5.00
CA VAL A 148 6.19 16.63 4.62
C VAL A 148 5.04 16.63 5.61
N LEU A 149 3.84 16.75 5.08
CA LEU A 149 2.62 16.62 5.83
C LEU A 149 2.02 15.22 5.62
N ILE A 150 1.71 14.53 6.68
CA ILE A 150 1.08 13.21 6.68
C ILE A 150 -0.33 13.33 7.26
N LEU A 151 -1.32 12.89 6.48
CA LEU A 151 -2.71 12.79 6.91
C LEU A 151 -2.94 11.41 7.52
N GLY A 152 -3.16 11.39 8.83
CA GLY A 152 -3.39 10.18 9.60
C GLY A 152 -2.16 9.73 10.39
N ALA A 153 -2.33 9.59 11.71
CA ALA A 153 -1.34 9.05 12.64
C ALA A 153 -1.61 7.56 12.97
N GLY A 154 -2.19 6.84 12.02
CA GLY A 154 -2.31 5.39 12.04
C GLY A 154 -1.01 4.70 11.63
N LEU A 155 -1.02 3.35 11.60
CA LEU A 155 0.19 2.54 11.36
C LEU A 155 0.92 2.91 10.06
N ILE A 156 0.19 3.07 8.95
CA ILE A 156 0.78 3.38 7.65
C ILE A 156 1.42 4.77 7.65
N GLY A 157 0.70 5.79 8.15
CA GLY A 157 1.21 7.16 8.23
C GLY A 157 2.46 7.26 9.08
N LEU A 158 2.48 6.62 10.27
CA LEU A 158 3.64 6.61 11.15
C LEU A 158 4.82 5.82 10.57
N LYS A 159 4.57 4.72 9.85
CA LYS A 159 5.63 3.98 9.15
C LYS A 159 6.22 4.78 7.99
N CYS A 160 5.41 5.60 7.31
CA CYS A 160 5.90 6.56 6.32
C CYS A 160 6.76 7.64 7.02
N ALA A 161 6.25 8.26 8.10
CA ALA A 161 6.98 9.27 8.87
C ALA A 161 8.35 8.76 9.34
N GLU A 162 8.39 7.56 9.94
CA GLU A 162 9.63 6.91 10.35
C GLU A 162 10.55 6.65 9.15
N GLY A 163 9.99 6.19 8.02
CA GLY A 163 10.73 5.91 6.78
C GLY A 163 11.50 7.10 6.24
N ILE A 164 10.86 8.28 6.25
CA ILE A 164 11.46 9.52 5.71
C ILE A 164 12.30 10.31 6.72
N SER A 165 12.16 10.04 8.02
CA SER A 165 12.83 10.82 9.09
C SER A 165 14.36 10.88 8.97
N ARG A 166 14.96 9.86 8.34
CA ARG A 166 16.42 9.81 8.12
C ARG A 166 16.94 10.72 7.01
N LYS A 167 16.04 11.33 6.21
CA LYS A 167 16.40 12.19 5.07
C LYS A 167 16.47 13.68 5.45
N ASN A 168 16.65 14.00 6.74
CA ASN A 168 16.66 15.36 7.26
C ASN A 168 15.42 16.16 6.82
N VAL A 169 14.25 15.55 6.93
CA VAL A 169 12.94 16.12 6.54
C VAL A 169 12.19 16.54 7.80
N LYS A 170 11.56 17.69 7.77
CA LYS A 170 10.58 18.05 8.80
C LYS A 170 9.25 17.36 8.51
N THR A 171 8.80 16.48 9.39
CA THR A 171 7.56 15.73 9.22
C THR A 171 6.50 16.21 10.17
N ILE A 172 5.30 16.46 9.66
CA ILE A 172 4.12 16.86 10.43
C ILE A 172 3.04 15.82 10.19
N CYS A 173 2.52 15.22 11.28
CA CYS A 173 1.38 14.30 11.22
C CYS A 173 0.14 14.99 11.80
N VAL A 174 -0.97 14.97 11.05
CA VAL A 174 -2.26 15.50 11.48
C VAL A 174 -3.25 14.34 11.56
N ASP A 175 -4.00 14.24 12.66
CA ASP A 175 -5.03 13.20 12.83
C ASP A 175 -6.24 13.77 13.58
N LEU A 176 -7.43 13.30 13.20
CA LEU A 176 -8.69 13.61 13.89
C LEU A 176 -8.73 13.03 15.31
N SER A 177 -8.05 11.92 15.52
CA SER A 177 -7.96 11.28 16.84
C SER A 177 -7.05 12.09 17.77
N THR A 178 -7.36 12.10 19.04
CA THR A 178 -6.58 12.81 20.08
C THR A 178 -5.29 12.10 20.44
N ARG A 179 -5.02 10.91 19.88
CA ARG A 179 -3.78 10.15 20.07
C ARG A 179 -3.40 9.38 18.82
N ILE A 180 -2.11 9.08 18.69
CA ILE A 180 -1.60 8.25 17.60
C ILE A 180 -2.04 6.79 17.80
N LEU A 181 -2.14 6.02 16.70
CA LEU A 181 -2.50 4.58 16.73
C LEU A 181 -3.77 4.29 17.56
N SER A 182 -4.73 5.20 17.53
CA SER A 182 -5.93 5.19 18.39
C SER A 182 -6.77 3.92 18.29
N SER A 183 -6.69 3.20 17.16
CA SER A 183 -7.38 1.92 16.94
C SER A 183 -6.61 0.69 17.43
N ILE A 184 -5.35 0.86 17.87
CA ILE A 184 -4.44 -0.26 18.17
C ILE A 184 -3.93 -0.18 19.60
N LEU A 185 -3.65 1.03 20.10
CA LEU A 185 -3.06 1.28 21.42
C LEU A 185 -4.01 2.05 22.33
N ASP A 186 -3.83 1.86 23.63
CA ASP A 186 -4.40 2.71 24.67
C ASP A 186 -3.63 4.04 24.81
N ASP A 187 -4.01 4.87 25.77
CA ASP A 187 -3.41 6.20 25.96
C ASP A 187 -1.94 6.11 26.38
N GLU A 188 -1.57 5.13 27.21
CA GLU A 188 -0.21 4.97 27.67
C GLU A 188 0.71 4.47 26.55
N GLY A 189 0.30 3.44 25.83
CA GLY A 189 1.04 2.92 24.67
C GLY A 189 1.22 3.98 23.58
N SER A 190 0.15 4.74 23.27
CA SER A 190 0.21 5.84 22.31
C SER A 190 1.22 6.90 22.73
N ARG A 191 1.20 7.33 24.01
CA ARG A 191 2.14 8.32 24.56
C ARG A 191 3.60 7.87 24.49
N ILE A 192 3.88 6.60 24.76
CA ILE A 192 5.24 6.05 24.69
C ILE A 192 5.78 6.14 23.26
N ILE A 193 4.98 5.69 22.27
CA ILE A 193 5.38 5.72 20.86
C ILE A 193 5.48 7.15 20.33
N GLU A 194 4.54 8.03 20.68
CA GLU A 194 4.57 9.45 20.30
C GLU A 194 5.85 10.13 20.79
N ASN A 195 6.20 9.94 22.06
CA ASN A 195 7.43 10.48 22.65
C ASN A 195 8.71 9.94 21.95
N HIS A 196 8.67 8.69 21.50
CA HIS A 196 9.76 8.11 20.74
C HIS A 196 9.88 8.78 19.34
N LEU A 197 8.77 8.93 18.63
CA LEU A 197 8.75 9.49 17.28
C LEU A 197 9.09 10.99 17.25
N LYS A 198 8.71 11.75 18.28
CA LYS A 198 9.09 13.16 18.44
C LYS A 198 10.61 13.38 18.43
N LYS A 199 11.39 12.41 18.89
CA LYS A 199 12.86 12.46 18.84
C LYS A 199 13.43 12.40 17.43
N SER A 200 12.62 11.97 16.46
CA SER A 200 12.97 11.87 15.03
C SER A 200 12.45 13.04 14.19
N ASN A 201 12.28 14.23 14.81
CA ASN A 201 11.82 15.45 14.12
C ASN A 201 10.40 15.30 13.50
N ILE A 202 9.53 14.53 14.17
CA ILE A 202 8.13 14.36 13.78
C ILE A 202 7.26 15.17 14.74
N GLU A 203 6.50 16.13 14.21
CA GLU A 203 5.52 16.92 14.95
C GLU A 203 4.13 16.31 14.79
N PHE A 204 3.30 16.41 15.82
CA PHE A 204 1.93 15.87 15.83
C PHE A 204 0.91 16.97 16.12
N TYR A 205 -0.12 17.04 15.29
CA TYR A 205 -1.33 17.83 15.49
C TYR A 205 -2.50 16.85 15.59
N LEU A 206 -2.79 16.41 16.81
CA LEU A 206 -3.81 15.41 17.13
C LEU A 206 -5.10 16.10 17.57
N GLY A 207 -6.24 15.44 17.32
CA GLY A 207 -7.57 16.03 17.52
C GLY A 207 -7.82 17.22 16.58
N ARG A 208 -7.17 17.23 15.40
CA ARG A 208 -7.23 18.35 14.46
C ARG A 208 -7.60 17.84 13.06
N GLN A 209 -8.34 18.69 12.33
CA GLN A 209 -8.72 18.46 10.96
C GLN A 209 -8.04 19.45 10.03
N ILE A 210 -7.61 19.00 8.85
CA ILE A 210 -7.27 19.89 7.75
C ILE A 210 -8.56 20.24 7.03
N VAL A 211 -8.87 21.52 6.95
CA VAL A 211 -10.09 22.02 6.31
C VAL A 211 -9.83 22.49 4.89
N GLU A 212 -8.61 22.94 4.58
CA GLU A 212 -8.28 23.49 3.28
C GLU A 212 -6.77 23.40 3.00
N PHE A 213 -6.43 23.28 1.70
CA PHE A 213 -5.08 23.48 1.20
C PHE A 213 -5.02 24.75 0.35
N LYS A 214 -4.11 25.66 0.69
CA LYS A 214 -3.84 26.90 -0.06
C LYS A 214 -2.37 26.96 -0.44
N GLU A 215 -2.07 26.91 -1.73
CA GLU A 215 -0.70 26.95 -2.24
C GLU A 215 0.19 25.89 -1.54
N ASN A 216 1.07 26.35 -0.63
CA ASN A 216 2.00 25.51 0.13
C ASN A 216 1.60 25.40 1.62
N THR A 217 0.36 25.69 1.95
CA THR A 217 -0.13 25.74 3.33
C THR A 217 -1.33 24.81 3.50
N ALA A 218 -1.34 24.04 4.60
CA ALA A 218 -2.51 23.33 5.07
C ALA A 218 -3.14 24.11 6.22
N VAL A 219 -4.43 24.41 6.10
CA VAL A 219 -5.21 25.12 7.11
C VAL A 219 -5.88 24.11 8.02
N LEU A 220 -5.58 24.21 9.32
CA LEU A 220 -6.23 23.39 10.32
C LEU A 220 -7.51 24.09 10.81
N ASP A 221 -8.47 23.30 11.28
CA ASP A 221 -9.62 23.79 12.00
C ASP A 221 -9.19 24.64 13.22
N SER A 222 -9.96 25.66 13.52
CA SER A 222 -9.80 26.38 14.80
C SER A 222 -10.46 25.56 15.89
N ASN A 223 -9.68 25.10 16.87
CA ASN A 223 -10.27 24.61 18.12
C ASN A 223 -10.95 25.83 18.81
N ILE A 224 -12.27 25.78 18.89
CA ILE A 224 -13.06 26.64 19.80
C ILE A 224 -12.93 26.05 21.21
#